data_8a3f829b525c767216b246160a9565d7
#
_entry.id   8a3f829b525c767216b246160a9565d7
#
_cell.length_a   1.000
_cell.length_b   1.000
_cell.length_c   1.000
_cell.angle_alpha   90.00
_cell.angle_beta   90.00
_cell.angle_gamma   90.00
#
_symmetry.space_group_name_H-M   'P 1'
#
loop_
_entity.id
_entity.type
_entity.pdbx_description
1 polymer ?
#
loop_
_entity_poly.entity_id
_entity_poly.type
_entity_poly.pdbx_seq_one_letter_code
_entity_poly.pdbx_strand_id
1 'polypeptide(L)'
;MKAGRRQFICAAGLLPLVGASHAAPRRVVVIGGGWGGLAAARHLRALAPDVEVLLVDRQPAFVSFALSNRWLVDIAGPAPERHDYAALAARWGYRFLRAEVTAIDRAAGVVIAGNERLAYDWLVIAPGIREDYAAWQVDDPATVAELRRRYSGAMVNGADLPALKQRLASFTGGDLLLTIPPAPYRCPPAPYERALLIAWWLKTRKIPGKLVVVDPNPIMPAFRSILLDRFKDQITYLDHAQVRRIDPVRKTASTDIDDIHFAEALLCPPQQAADLLWQAGLIRAEDGGKPSGWAGQGAIDFRSTGDQRVFIIGDACGLVSPQFGQYPKTGHVANRMGLAVARQIAAEATGQAFPPVLPESVCHVLSSVDPAESIRIDTSYRDRGDGFLLQNVKQTRNPNLAGEDAVWAESMYRDFLRP
;
A
#
# COMPACT_ATOMS: atom_id res chain seq x y z
N MET A 1 -52.05 39.74 -76.70
CA MET A 1 -52.18 39.49 -75.25
C MET A 1 -51.42 38.23 -74.91
N LYS A 2 -50.24 38.28 -74.33
CA LYS A 2 -49.43 37.12 -73.88
C LYS A 2 -49.07 37.32 -72.43
N ALA A 3 -49.60 36.47 -71.55
CA ALA A 3 -49.32 36.49 -70.12
C ALA A 3 -47.97 35.79 -69.84
N GLY A 4 -47.04 36.51 -69.15
CA GLY A 4 -45.77 35.97 -68.74
C GLY A 4 -45.87 35.23 -67.41
N ARG A 5 -45.43 33.98 -67.39
CA ARG A 5 -45.25 33.15 -66.17
C ARG A 5 -43.96 33.60 -65.45
N ARG A 6 -44.10 34.10 -64.23
CA ARG A 6 -42.97 34.32 -63.30
C ARG A 6 -42.67 32.97 -62.58
N GLN A 7 -41.49 32.43 -62.77
CA GLN A 7 -41.00 31.30 -62.03
C GLN A 7 -40.41 31.81 -60.71
N PHE A 8 -40.92 31.32 -59.56
CA PHE A 8 -40.31 31.50 -58.25
C PHE A 8 -39.24 30.40 -58.06
N ILE A 9 -37.97 30.81 -57.92
CA ILE A 9 -36.89 29.95 -57.54
C ILE A 9 -36.85 29.95 -56.00
N CYS A 10 -37.24 28.84 -55.35
CA CYS A 10 -36.98 28.61 -53.93
C CYS A 10 -35.53 28.22 -53.77
N ALA A 11 -34.70 29.16 -53.21
CA ALA A 11 -33.36 28.81 -52.75
C ALA A 11 -33.47 28.07 -51.41
N ALA A 12 -33.27 26.73 -51.42
CA ALA A 12 -33.12 25.95 -50.23
C ALA A 12 -31.74 26.26 -49.61
N GLY A 13 -31.72 27.01 -48.51
CA GLY A 13 -30.51 27.28 -47.75
C GLY A 13 -30.05 26.00 -47.06
N LEU A 14 -28.92 25.44 -47.47
CA LEU A 14 -28.16 24.44 -46.75
C LEU A 14 -27.56 25.09 -45.49
N LEU A 15 -28.18 24.86 -44.33
CA LEU A 15 -27.55 25.13 -43.05
C LEU A 15 -26.40 24.12 -42.84
N PRO A 16 -25.17 24.56 -42.56
CA PRO A 16 -24.12 23.63 -42.21
C PRO A 16 -24.48 23.00 -40.85
N LEU A 17 -24.66 21.70 -40.81
CA LEU A 17 -24.65 20.91 -39.61
C LEU A 17 -23.22 21.03 -39.01
N VAL A 18 -23.03 21.95 -38.11
CA VAL A 18 -21.84 22.00 -37.23
C VAL A 18 -22.00 20.76 -36.34
N GLY A 19 -21.43 19.65 -36.76
CA GLY A 19 -21.25 18.48 -35.91
C GLY A 19 -20.45 18.91 -34.69
N ALA A 20 -21.05 18.89 -33.50
CA ALA A 20 -20.33 19.05 -32.25
C ALA A 20 -19.30 17.92 -32.18
N SER A 21 -18.04 18.26 -32.50
CA SER A 21 -16.91 17.39 -32.25
C SER A 21 -16.81 17.20 -30.72
N HIS A 22 -17.38 16.12 -30.23
CA HIS A 22 -17.15 15.72 -28.86
C HIS A 22 -15.67 15.32 -28.78
N ALA A 23 -14.84 16.16 -28.16
CA ALA A 23 -13.50 15.78 -27.81
C ALA A 23 -13.57 14.47 -26.99
N ALA A 24 -12.68 13.52 -27.27
CA ALA A 24 -12.64 12.28 -26.50
C ALA A 24 -12.53 12.62 -25.01
N PRO A 25 -13.25 11.90 -24.12
CA PRO A 25 -13.21 12.18 -22.70
C PRO A 25 -11.78 12.08 -22.20
N ARG A 26 -11.38 13.03 -21.36
CA ARG A 26 -10.06 12.97 -20.70
C ARG A 26 -9.97 11.71 -19.86
N ARG A 27 -8.79 11.13 -19.80
CA ARG A 27 -8.57 9.81 -19.18
C ARG A 27 -7.56 9.88 -18.04
N VAL A 28 -7.93 9.25 -16.91
CA VAL A 28 -7.01 8.88 -15.83
C VAL A 28 -6.74 7.39 -15.90
N VAL A 29 -5.47 7.01 -15.99
CA VAL A 29 -5.02 5.64 -15.77
C VAL A 29 -4.53 5.52 -14.33
N VAL A 30 -5.05 4.53 -13.58
CA VAL A 30 -4.65 4.22 -12.20
C VAL A 30 -3.96 2.87 -12.21
N ILE A 31 -2.68 2.81 -11.83
CA ILE A 31 -1.90 1.58 -11.79
C ILE A 31 -1.80 1.08 -10.34
N GLY A 32 -2.29 -0.15 -10.11
CA GLY A 32 -2.30 -0.78 -8.79
C GLY A 32 -3.62 -0.61 -8.05
N GLY A 33 -4.28 -1.73 -7.78
CA GLY A 33 -5.58 -1.83 -7.10
C GLY A 33 -5.48 -1.98 -5.58
N GLY A 34 -4.43 -1.44 -4.95
CA GLY A 34 -4.32 -1.37 -3.49
C GLY A 34 -5.22 -0.28 -2.89
N TRP A 35 -5.02 -0.01 -1.58
CA TRP A 35 -5.77 1.00 -0.83
C TRP A 35 -5.79 2.37 -1.51
N GLY A 36 -4.64 2.82 -2.04
CA GLY A 36 -4.53 4.13 -2.69
C GLY A 36 -5.20 4.18 -4.05
N GLY A 37 -4.94 3.18 -4.90
CA GLY A 37 -5.49 3.16 -6.27
C GLY A 37 -7.00 2.97 -6.31
N LEU A 38 -7.56 2.08 -5.46
CA LEU A 38 -9.02 1.91 -5.34
C LEU A 38 -9.69 3.19 -4.83
N ALA A 39 -9.11 3.85 -3.82
CA ALA A 39 -9.63 5.12 -3.32
C ALA A 39 -9.58 6.20 -4.40
N ALA A 40 -8.46 6.32 -5.13
CA ALA A 40 -8.33 7.27 -6.24
C ALA A 40 -9.39 7.02 -7.33
N ALA A 41 -9.53 5.78 -7.79
CA ALA A 41 -10.48 5.42 -8.84
C ALA A 41 -11.94 5.72 -8.43
N ARG A 42 -12.32 5.31 -7.22
CA ARG A 42 -13.68 5.53 -6.68
C ARG A 42 -13.98 7.03 -6.53
N HIS A 43 -13.06 7.80 -5.91
CA HIS A 43 -13.30 9.21 -5.67
C HIS A 43 -13.27 10.05 -6.95
N LEU A 44 -12.42 9.71 -7.93
CA LEU A 44 -12.43 10.35 -9.25
C LEU A 44 -13.77 10.21 -9.93
N ARG A 45 -14.39 9.02 -9.92
CA ARG A 45 -15.74 8.82 -10.50
C ARG A 45 -16.80 9.66 -9.82
N ALA A 46 -16.69 9.89 -8.51
CA ALA A 46 -17.63 10.73 -7.77
C ALA A 46 -17.43 12.23 -8.01
N LEU A 47 -16.17 12.68 -8.15
CA LEU A 47 -15.82 14.09 -8.22
C LEU A 47 -15.73 14.64 -9.66
N ALA A 48 -15.41 13.80 -10.64
CA ALA A 48 -15.25 14.16 -12.05
C ALA A 48 -15.91 13.09 -12.95
N PRO A 49 -17.25 13.03 -13.01
CA PRO A 49 -17.98 12.00 -13.72
C PRO A 49 -17.73 11.95 -15.24
N ASP A 50 -17.29 13.05 -15.84
CA ASP A 50 -16.98 13.14 -17.27
C ASP A 50 -15.58 12.64 -17.63
N VAL A 51 -14.74 12.31 -16.63
CA VAL A 51 -13.40 11.77 -16.82
C VAL A 51 -13.50 10.24 -16.90
N GLU A 52 -12.89 9.64 -17.92
CA GLU A 52 -12.73 8.19 -17.98
C GLU A 52 -11.69 7.75 -16.96
N VAL A 53 -12.04 6.82 -16.06
CA VAL A 53 -11.12 6.25 -15.06
C VAL A 53 -10.90 4.79 -15.39
N LEU A 54 -9.64 4.41 -15.61
CA LEU A 54 -9.21 3.03 -15.89
C LEU A 54 -8.25 2.56 -14.81
N LEU A 55 -8.69 1.59 -14.00
CA LEU A 55 -7.84 0.89 -13.03
C LEU A 55 -7.16 -0.30 -13.71
N VAL A 56 -5.84 -0.41 -13.55
CA VAL A 56 -5.04 -1.53 -14.07
C VAL A 56 -4.38 -2.26 -12.91
N ASP A 57 -4.62 -3.56 -12.79
CA ASP A 57 -3.91 -4.44 -11.84
C ASP A 57 -3.73 -5.83 -12.44
N ARG A 58 -2.63 -6.50 -12.11
CA ARG A 58 -2.35 -7.88 -12.57
C ARG A 58 -3.19 -8.93 -11.81
N GLN A 59 -3.61 -8.61 -10.58
CA GLN A 59 -4.46 -9.47 -9.77
C GLN A 59 -5.93 -9.29 -10.14
N PRO A 60 -6.78 -10.30 -9.95
CA PRO A 60 -8.21 -10.18 -10.18
C PRO A 60 -8.96 -9.53 -9.02
N ALA A 61 -8.33 -9.38 -7.85
CA ALA A 61 -9.00 -8.92 -6.66
C ALA A 61 -8.04 -8.27 -5.66
N PHE A 62 -8.57 -7.34 -4.87
CA PHE A 62 -7.95 -6.80 -3.68
C PHE A 62 -8.13 -7.77 -2.50
N VAL A 63 -7.08 -7.92 -1.68
CA VAL A 63 -7.13 -8.67 -0.42
C VAL A 63 -6.79 -7.72 0.72
N SER A 64 -7.66 -7.66 1.73
CA SER A 64 -7.46 -6.79 2.88
C SER A 64 -6.49 -7.40 3.90
N PHE A 65 -5.77 -6.53 4.62
CA PHE A 65 -4.83 -6.92 5.68
C PHE A 65 -5.27 -6.46 7.07
N ALA A 66 -6.28 -5.60 7.17
CA ALA A 66 -6.67 -5.04 8.46
C ALA A 66 -6.98 -6.16 9.44
N LEU A 67 -6.44 -6.05 10.66
CA LEU A 67 -6.60 -7.02 11.75
C LEU A 67 -6.09 -8.45 11.46
N SER A 68 -5.32 -8.66 10.39
CA SER A 68 -4.86 -10.00 9.99
C SER A 68 -3.94 -10.67 11.01
N ASN A 69 -3.22 -9.93 11.85
CA ASN A 69 -2.37 -10.51 12.90
C ASN A 69 -3.18 -11.34 13.90
N ARG A 70 -4.40 -10.90 14.25
CA ARG A 70 -5.33 -11.64 15.13
C ARG A 70 -5.80 -12.94 14.48
N TRP A 71 -6.19 -12.83 13.21
CA TRP A 71 -6.66 -13.97 12.44
C TRP A 71 -5.59 -15.07 12.32
N LEU A 72 -4.31 -14.72 12.22
CA LEU A 72 -3.21 -15.68 12.14
C LEU A 72 -3.12 -16.60 13.36
N VAL A 73 -3.46 -16.12 14.55
CA VAL A 73 -3.35 -16.86 15.82
C VAL A 73 -4.70 -17.21 16.45
N ASP A 74 -5.76 -17.24 15.64
CA ASP A 74 -7.13 -17.63 16.01
C ASP A 74 -7.79 -16.74 17.08
N ILE A 75 -7.37 -15.48 17.20
CA ILE A 75 -8.10 -14.48 17.99
C ILE A 75 -9.30 -14.02 17.19
N ALA A 76 -10.45 -13.87 17.85
CA ALA A 76 -11.70 -13.41 17.24
C ALA A 76 -11.50 -12.08 16.48
N GLY A 77 -12.03 -12.00 15.28
CA GLY A 77 -11.94 -10.86 14.40
C GLY A 77 -12.24 -11.25 12.95
N PRO A 78 -12.38 -10.26 12.05
CA PRO A 78 -12.65 -10.54 10.65
C PRO A 78 -11.48 -11.29 10.01
N ALA A 79 -11.81 -12.29 9.19
CA ALA A 79 -10.84 -12.90 8.28
C ALA A 79 -10.45 -11.88 7.20
N PRO A 80 -9.26 -12.06 6.57
CA PRO A 80 -8.91 -11.25 5.40
C PRO A 80 -9.99 -11.36 4.31
N GLU A 81 -10.47 -10.21 3.85
CA GLU A 81 -11.53 -10.14 2.84
C GLU A 81 -10.94 -10.03 1.45
N ARG A 82 -11.61 -10.68 0.49
CA ARG A 82 -11.27 -10.61 -0.92
C ARG A 82 -12.37 -9.88 -1.68
N HIS A 83 -11.99 -8.84 -2.43
CA HIS A 83 -12.91 -8.01 -3.22
C HIS A 83 -12.51 -8.05 -4.69
N ASP A 84 -13.40 -8.54 -5.55
CA ASP A 84 -13.20 -8.63 -6.99
C ASP A 84 -13.17 -7.25 -7.64
N TYR A 85 -12.14 -6.96 -8.44
CA TYR A 85 -11.97 -5.65 -9.08
C TYR A 85 -13.03 -5.36 -10.14
N ALA A 86 -13.50 -6.37 -10.90
CA ALA A 86 -14.53 -6.16 -11.89
C ALA A 86 -15.86 -5.81 -11.24
N ALA A 87 -16.18 -6.45 -10.11
CA ALA A 87 -17.36 -6.13 -9.31
C ALA A 87 -17.29 -4.71 -8.72
N LEU A 88 -16.12 -4.30 -8.19
CA LEU A 88 -15.90 -2.95 -7.71
C LEU A 88 -16.00 -1.91 -8.83
N ALA A 89 -15.43 -2.20 -9.99
CA ALA A 89 -15.48 -1.34 -11.17
C ALA A 89 -16.92 -1.11 -11.64
N ALA A 90 -17.71 -2.18 -11.73
CA ALA A 90 -19.13 -2.11 -12.10
C ALA A 90 -19.94 -1.29 -11.08
N ARG A 91 -19.65 -1.44 -9.78
CA ARG A 91 -20.32 -0.72 -8.69
C ARG A 91 -20.05 0.79 -8.72
N TRP A 92 -18.78 1.17 -8.91
CA TRP A 92 -18.35 2.57 -8.78
C TRP A 92 -18.25 3.30 -10.12
N GLY A 93 -18.46 2.61 -11.25
CA GLY A 93 -18.49 3.21 -12.58
C GLY A 93 -17.13 3.56 -13.17
N TYR A 94 -16.03 2.96 -12.70
CA TYR A 94 -14.74 3.00 -13.39
C TYR A 94 -14.55 1.71 -14.23
N ARG A 95 -13.57 1.71 -15.12
CA ARG A 95 -13.18 0.52 -15.89
C ARG A 95 -12.05 -0.22 -15.17
N PHE A 96 -12.02 -1.52 -15.31
CA PHE A 96 -10.94 -2.37 -14.83
C PHE A 96 -10.30 -3.15 -15.97
N LEU A 97 -8.96 -3.11 -16.05
CA LEU A 97 -8.17 -3.95 -16.94
C LEU A 97 -7.26 -4.84 -16.09
N ARG A 98 -7.46 -6.16 -16.21
CA ARG A 98 -6.54 -7.11 -15.60
C ARG A 98 -5.33 -7.31 -16.49
N ALA A 99 -4.25 -6.60 -16.21
CA ALA A 99 -3.00 -6.69 -16.95
C ALA A 99 -1.81 -6.31 -16.06
N GLU A 100 -0.64 -6.81 -16.40
CA GLU A 100 0.61 -6.34 -15.84
C GLU A 100 1.10 -5.12 -16.63
N VAL A 101 1.40 -4.04 -15.92
CA VAL A 101 2.04 -2.86 -16.51
C VAL A 101 3.53 -3.13 -16.60
N THR A 102 4.05 -3.12 -17.81
CA THR A 102 5.46 -3.43 -18.10
C THR A 102 6.30 -2.22 -18.46
N ALA A 103 5.67 -1.11 -18.89
CA ALA A 103 6.38 0.14 -19.18
C ALA A 103 5.47 1.37 -19.06
N ILE A 104 6.10 2.51 -18.80
CA ILE A 104 5.47 3.83 -18.80
C ILE A 104 6.31 4.73 -19.70
N ASP A 105 5.75 5.12 -20.85
CA ASP A 105 6.32 6.13 -21.74
C ASP A 105 5.74 7.50 -21.35
N ARG A 106 6.45 8.20 -20.46
CA ARG A 106 6.01 9.51 -19.94
C ARG A 106 6.01 10.59 -21.03
N ALA A 107 6.93 10.52 -21.98
CA ALA A 107 7.00 11.51 -23.05
C ALA A 107 5.77 11.41 -23.97
N ALA A 108 5.40 10.19 -24.35
CA ALA A 108 4.22 9.94 -25.17
C ALA A 108 2.89 9.98 -24.36
N GLY A 109 2.92 9.97 -23.03
CA GLY A 109 1.72 9.88 -22.19
C GLY A 109 1.02 8.52 -22.33
N VAL A 110 1.77 7.41 -22.36
CA VAL A 110 1.26 6.06 -22.61
C VAL A 110 1.77 5.06 -21.58
N VAL A 111 0.87 4.21 -21.09
CA VAL A 111 1.18 3.03 -20.28
C VAL A 111 1.07 1.79 -21.16
N ILE A 112 2.03 0.86 -21.05
CA ILE A 112 1.97 -0.47 -21.67
C ILE A 112 1.50 -1.46 -20.63
N ALA A 113 0.33 -2.08 -20.86
CA ALA A 113 -0.30 -3.03 -19.97
C ALA A 113 -0.71 -4.29 -20.73
N GLY A 114 0.04 -5.38 -20.55
CA GLY A 114 -0.09 -6.56 -21.39
C GLY A 114 0.18 -6.20 -22.87
N ASN A 115 -0.81 -6.43 -23.74
CA ASN A 115 -0.75 -6.08 -25.16
C ASN A 115 -1.39 -4.70 -25.48
N GLU A 116 -1.86 -3.97 -24.47
CA GLU A 116 -2.56 -2.71 -24.68
C GLU A 116 -1.63 -1.50 -24.48
N ARG A 117 -1.88 -0.44 -25.26
CA ARG A 117 -1.30 0.87 -25.15
C ARG A 117 -2.36 1.84 -24.63
N LEU A 118 -2.21 2.30 -23.42
CA LEU A 118 -3.19 3.13 -22.71
C LEU A 118 -2.70 4.57 -22.64
N ALA A 119 -3.25 5.43 -23.49
CA ALA A 119 -2.99 6.87 -23.41
C ALA A 119 -3.67 7.45 -22.16
N TYR A 120 -3.04 8.47 -21.53
CA TYR A 120 -3.56 9.15 -20.36
C TYR A 120 -3.34 10.66 -20.43
N ASP A 121 -4.28 11.39 -19.85
CA ASP A 121 -4.11 12.80 -19.50
C ASP A 121 -3.49 12.93 -18.12
N TRP A 122 -3.89 12.05 -17.20
CA TRP A 122 -3.29 11.90 -15.87
C TRP A 122 -3.01 10.43 -15.56
N LEU A 123 -1.91 10.20 -14.84
CA LEU A 123 -1.49 8.88 -14.40
C LEU A 123 -1.32 8.85 -12.89
N VAL A 124 -2.01 7.90 -12.23
CA VAL A 124 -1.84 7.63 -10.80
C VAL A 124 -1.11 6.30 -10.64
N ILE A 125 0.07 6.32 -10.02
CA ILE A 125 0.91 5.14 -9.83
C ILE A 125 0.86 4.74 -8.35
N ALA A 126 0.20 3.62 -8.04
CA ALA A 126 -0.01 3.08 -6.70
C ALA A 126 0.41 1.60 -6.59
N PRO A 127 1.59 1.18 -7.02
CA PRO A 127 1.99 -0.22 -7.17
C PRO A 127 2.43 -0.85 -5.84
N GLY A 128 2.55 -0.04 -4.78
CA GLY A 128 3.05 -0.46 -3.48
C GLY A 128 4.56 -0.68 -3.46
N ILE A 129 4.99 -1.73 -2.77
CA ILE A 129 6.38 -2.05 -2.47
C ILE A 129 6.78 -3.43 -3.01
N ARG A 130 8.09 -3.63 -3.15
CA ARG A 130 8.73 -4.94 -3.34
C ARG A 130 9.55 -5.32 -2.11
N GLU A 131 9.80 -6.60 -1.97
CA GLU A 131 10.76 -7.17 -1.03
C GLU A 131 12.13 -7.28 -1.71
N ASP A 132 13.17 -6.78 -1.03
CA ASP A 132 14.54 -6.78 -1.54
C ASP A 132 15.35 -7.94 -0.94
N TYR A 133 15.27 -9.11 -1.58
CA TYR A 133 16.03 -10.29 -1.18
C TYR A 133 17.53 -10.17 -1.48
N ALA A 134 17.93 -9.30 -2.43
CA ALA A 134 19.34 -9.06 -2.73
C ALA A 134 20.09 -8.46 -1.53
N ALA A 135 19.41 -7.72 -0.66
CA ALA A 135 19.96 -7.24 0.61
C ALA A 135 20.36 -8.39 1.57
N TRP A 136 19.85 -9.60 1.35
CA TRP A 136 20.22 -10.83 2.07
C TRP A 136 21.11 -11.76 1.24
N GLN A 137 21.76 -11.24 0.21
CA GLN A 137 22.63 -11.98 -0.71
C GLN A 137 21.89 -13.14 -1.40
N VAL A 138 20.61 -12.94 -1.74
CA VAL A 138 19.78 -13.90 -2.47
C VAL A 138 19.37 -13.26 -3.79
N ASP A 139 20.15 -13.55 -4.86
CA ASP A 139 19.94 -12.99 -6.20
C ASP A 139 19.29 -13.99 -7.17
N ASP A 140 19.37 -15.29 -6.85
CA ASP A 140 18.77 -16.33 -7.69
C ASP A 140 17.24 -16.30 -7.60
N PRO A 141 16.52 -16.10 -8.74
CA PRO A 141 15.06 -16.02 -8.75
C PRO A 141 14.35 -17.28 -8.21
N ALA A 142 14.94 -18.48 -8.40
CA ALA A 142 14.35 -19.71 -7.90
C ALA A 142 14.42 -19.78 -6.36
N THR A 143 15.55 -19.37 -5.78
CA THR A 143 15.73 -19.27 -4.33
C THR A 143 14.80 -18.18 -3.74
N VAL A 144 14.66 -17.03 -4.38
CA VAL A 144 13.70 -15.99 -3.96
C VAL A 144 12.27 -16.53 -3.98
N ALA A 145 11.88 -17.23 -5.04
CA ALA A 145 10.54 -17.81 -5.15
C ALA A 145 10.29 -18.87 -4.06
N GLU A 146 11.30 -19.68 -3.74
CA GLU A 146 11.25 -20.69 -2.67
C GLU A 146 11.12 -20.04 -1.30
N LEU A 147 11.91 -19.00 -0.99
CA LEU A 147 11.82 -18.24 0.26
C LEU A 147 10.43 -17.60 0.44
N ARG A 148 9.89 -16.98 -0.60
CA ARG A 148 8.53 -16.43 -0.59
C ARG A 148 7.48 -17.50 -0.34
N ARG A 149 7.58 -18.62 -1.04
CA ARG A 149 6.62 -19.71 -0.93
C ARG A 149 6.63 -20.34 0.47
N ARG A 150 7.82 -20.56 1.05
CA ARG A 150 7.98 -21.33 2.31
C ARG A 150 7.99 -20.47 3.55
N TYR A 151 8.49 -19.23 3.49
CA TYR A 151 8.80 -18.45 4.67
C TYR A 151 8.26 -17.03 4.64
N SER A 152 7.42 -16.65 3.63
CA SER A 152 6.84 -15.31 3.60
C SER A 152 6.22 -14.93 4.93
N GLY A 153 6.58 -13.76 5.44
CA GLY A 153 5.95 -13.16 6.61
C GLY A 153 4.59 -12.52 6.30
N ALA A 154 4.12 -12.60 5.05
CA ALA A 154 2.83 -12.06 4.59
C ALA A 154 2.59 -10.59 4.97
N MET A 155 3.65 -9.76 4.95
CA MET A 155 3.56 -8.31 5.22
C MET A 155 3.30 -7.48 3.96
N VAL A 156 3.61 -8.02 2.78
CA VAL A 156 3.50 -7.30 1.50
C VAL A 156 2.32 -7.80 0.68
N ASN A 157 2.11 -9.10 0.61
CA ASN A 157 1.06 -9.72 -0.20
C ASN A 157 0.03 -10.44 0.68
N GLY A 158 -1.25 -9.98 0.66
CA GLY A 158 -2.33 -10.59 1.42
C GLY A 158 -2.66 -12.02 0.99
N ALA A 159 -2.35 -12.38 -0.23
CA ALA A 159 -2.53 -13.74 -0.71
C ALA A 159 -1.66 -14.79 0.03
N ASP A 160 -0.59 -14.34 0.71
CA ASP A 160 0.30 -15.24 1.48
C ASP A 160 -0.25 -15.57 2.88
N LEU A 161 -1.24 -14.81 3.38
CA LEU A 161 -1.79 -14.98 4.72
C LEU A 161 -2.35 -16.39 5.00
N PRO A 162 -3.12 -17.03 4.10
CA PRO A 162 -3.61 -18.39 4.33
C PRO A 162 -2.48 -19.42 4.48
N ALA A 163 -1.44 -19.32 3.65
CA ALA A 163 -0.27 -20.21 3.74
C ALA A 163 0.49 -20.00 5.04
N LEU A 164 0.69 -18.74 5.47
CA LEU A 164 1.31 -18.44 6.76
C LEU A 164 0.48 -19.01 7.92
N LYS A 165 -0.85 -18.82 7.92
CA LYS A 165 -1.73 -19.39 8.95
C LYS A 165 -1.61 -20.91 9.02
N GLN A 166 -1.56 -21.59 7.88
CA GLN A 166 -1.40 -23.04 7.82
C GLN A 166 -0.04 -23.49 8.40
N ARG A 167 1.05 -22.77 8.09
CA ARG A 167 2.38 -23.06 8.65
C ARG A 167 2.39 -22.89 10.17
N LEU A 168 1.80 -21.81 10.69
CA LEU A 168 1.64 -21.62 12.14
C LEU A 168 0.80 -22.73 12.77
N ALA A 169 -0.34 -23.09 12.17
CA ALA A 169 -1.19 -24.17 12.67
C ALA A 169 -0.48 -25.55 12.71
N SER A 170 0.49 -25.76 11.83
CA SER A 170 1.30 -27.00 11.77
C SER A 170 2.57 -26.93 12.62
N PHE A 171 2.87 -25.80 13.25
CA PHE A 171 4.07 -25.60 14.03
C PHE A 171 3.95 -26.30 15.39
N THR A 172 4.86 -27.24 15.68
CA THR A 172 4.83 -28.08 16.88
C THR A 172 5.94 -27.76 17.89
N GLY A 173 6.87 -26.87 17.52
CA GLY A 173 7.94 -26.46 18.42
C GLY A 173 9.27 -26.16 17.71
N GLY A 174 10.24 -25.74 18.50
CA GLY A 174 11.53 -25.21 18.05
C GLY A 174 11.53 -23.67 17.95
N ASP A 175 12.60 -23.11 17.43
CA ASP A 175 12.69 -21.66 17.30
C ASP A 175 11.95 -21.18 16.06
N LEU A 176 11.05 -20.22 16.27
CA LEU A 176 10.31 -19.51 15.23
C LEU A 176 10.97 -18.16 14.98
N LEU A 177 11.51 -17.94 13.79
CA LEU A 177 12.17 -16.69 13.44
C LEU A 177 11.15 -15.67 12.89
N LEU A 178 11.16 -14.45 13.41
CA LEU A 178 10.50 -13.29 12.83
C LEU A 178 11.55 -12.24 12.50
N THR A 179 11.65 -11.83 11.23
CA THR A 179 12.49 -10.70 10.85
C THR A 179 11.66 -9.44 10.70
N ILE A 180 12.15 -8.31 11.21
CA ILE A 180 11.58 -6.98 11.00
C ILE A 180 12.43 -6.28 9.95
N PRO A 181 11.84 -5.66 8.91
CA PRO A 181 12.62 -4.94 7.91
C PRO A 181 13.27 -3.68 8.50
N PRO A 182 14.41 -3.21 7.96
CA PRO A 182 14.88 -1.87 8.28
C PRO A 182 13.88 -0.80 7.83
N ALA A 183 13.70 0.25 8.64
CA ALA A 183 12.83 1.36 8.29
C ALA A 183 13.35 2.13 7.05
N PRO A 184 12.45 2.63 6.20
CA PRO A 184 11.00 2.62 6.30
C PRO A 184 10.39 1.33 5.71
N TYR A 185 9.34 0.83 6.35
CA TYR A 185 8.63 -0.37 5.91
C TYR A 185 7.11 -0.26 6.15
N ARG A 186 6.33 -1.18 5.55
CA ARG A 186 4.87 -1.22 5.68
C ARG A 186 4.42 -1.50 7.10
N CYS A 187 3.46 -0.70 7.59
CA CYS A 187 2.78 -0.85 8.86
C CYS A 187 3.75 -0.96 10.04
N PRO A 188 4.46 0.14 10.42
CA PRO A 188 5.53 0.10 11.42
C PRO A 188 5.19 -0.65 12.72
N PRO A 189 3.98 -0.57 13.31
CA PRO A 189 3.67 -1.32 14.53
C PRO A 189 3.29 -2.80 14.30
N ALA A 190 2.99 -3.21 13.06
CA ALA A 190 2.45 -4.56 12.81
C ALA A 190 3.41 -5.71 13.13
N PRO A 191 4.73 -5.64 12.88
CA PRO A 191 5.66 -6.69 13.28
C PRO A 191 5.72 -6.88 14.81
N TYR A 192 5.65 -5.79 15.58
CA TYR A 192 5.66 -5.83 17.05
C TYR A 192 4.37 -6.44 17.60
N GLU A 193 3.21 -6.06 17.04
CA GLU A 193 1.94 -6.70 17.35
C GLU A 193 1.98 -8.20 17.02
N ARG A 194 2.54 -8.57 15.87
CA ARG A 194 2.69 -9.97 15.46
C ARG A 194 3.57 -10.74 16.43
N ALA A 195 4.69 -10.16 16.87
CA ALA A 195 5.58 -10.77 17.86
C ALA A 195 4.85 -11.04 19.18
N LEU A 196 4.11 -10.03 19.69
CA LEU A 196 3.26 -10.17 20.86
C LEU A 196 2.25 -11.31 20.71
N LEU A 197 1.52 -11.34 19.59
CA LEU A 197 0.45 -12.32 19.36
C LEU A 197 0.98 -13.74 19.19
N ILE A 198 2.11 -13.92 18.52
CA ILE A 198 2.78 -15.23 18.41
C ILE A 198 3.30 -15.67 19.77
N ALA A 199 3.90 -14.78 20.57
CA ALA A 199 4.36 -15.13 21.90
C ALA A 199 3.20 -15.54 22.82
N TRP A 200 2.08 -14.80 22.78
CA TRP A 200 0.84 -15.17 23.47
C TRP A 200 0.34 -16.54 23.00
N TRP A 201 0.32 -16.81 21.71
CA TRP A 201 -0.12 -18.04 21.09
C TRP A 201 0.77 -19.24 21.52
N LEU A 202 2.11 -19.09 21.49
CA LEU A 202 3.06 -20.11 21.97
C LEU A 202 2.79 -20.44 23.43
N LYS A 203 2.63 -19.42 24.29
CA LYS A 203 2.38 -19.58 25.72
C LYS A 203 1.06 -20.27 26.00
N THR A 204 -0.02 -19.82 25.36
CA THR A 204 -1.37 -20.31 25.60
C THR A 204 -1.55 -21.75 25.13
N ARG A 205 -0.94 -22.11 23.98
CA ARG A 205 -0.98 -23.46 23.41
C ARG A 205 0.11 -24.37 23.96
N LYS A 206 0.97 -23.86 24.84
CA LYS A 206 2.09 -24.60 25.44
C LYS A 206 3.00 -25.24 24.38
N ILE A 207 3.24 -24.55 23.28
CA ILE A 207 4.13 -24.99 22.21
C ILE A 207 5.57 -24.81 22.67
N PRO A 208 6.41 -25.85 22.67
CA PRO A 208 7.80 -25.74 23.11
C PRO A 208 8.63 -24.95 22.09
N GLY A 209 9.53 -24.06 22.56
CA GLY A 209 10.39 -23.23 21.74
C GLY A 209 10.17 -21.73 21.99
N LYS A 210 10.82 -20.90 21.19
CA LYS A 210 10.78 -19.45 21.32
C LYS A 210 10.52 -18.77 19.99
N LEU A 211 9.99 -17.55 20.07
CA LEU A 211 10.02 -16.59 18.97
C LEU A 211 11.35 -15.81 19.04
N VAL A 212 12.19 -15.96 18.02
CA VAL A 212 13.40 -15.15 17.86
C VAL A 212 13.05 -13.99 16.94
N VAL A 213 13.11 -12.78 17.46
CA VAL A 213 12.83 -11.54 16.71
C VAL A 213 14.15 -10.88 16.36
N VAL A 214 14.40 -10.64 15.07
CA VAL A 214 15.57 -9.89 14.59
C VAL A 214 15.08 -8.55 14.08
N ASP A 215 15.47 -7.47 14.72
CA ASP A 215 15.05 -6.10 14.42
C ASP A 215 16.26 -5.18 14.23
N PRO A 216 16.49 -4.64 13.03
CA PRO A 216 17.57 -3.67 12.80
C PRO A 216 17.23 -2.27 13.33
N ASN A 217 15.99 -2.04 13.77
CA ASN A 217 15.54 -0.75 14.26
C ASN A 217 15.55 -0.68 15.78
N PRO A 218 15.54 0.53 16.38
CA PRO A 218 15.19 0.68 17.78
C PRO A 218 13.80 0.12 18.07
N ILE A 219 13.67 -0.71 19.10
CA ILE A 219 12.37 -1.26 19.49
C ILE A 219 11.34 -0.14 19.73
N MET A 220 10.15 -0.30 19.16
CA MET A 220 9.09 0.67 19.34
C MET A 220 8.73 0.81 20.84
N PRO A 221 8.83 2.00 21.46
CA PRO A 221 8.72 2.18 22.93
C PRO A 221 7.46 1.57 23.52
N ALA A 222 6.32 1.67 22.82
CA ALA A 222 5.04 1.13 23.29
C ALA A 222 5.02 -0.40 23.44
N PHE A 223 5.93 -1.11 22.78
CA PHE A 223 6.02 -2.59 22.84
C PHE A 223 7.18 -3.09 23.67
N ARG A 224 8.09 -2.22 24.11
CA ARG A 224 9.34 -2.63 24.79
C ARG A 224 9.07 -3.52 26.00
N SER A 225 8.29 -3.05 26.97
CA SER A 225 8.00 -3.84 28.17
C SER A 225 7.17 -5.08 27.89
N ILE A 226 6.34 -5.07 26.84
CA ILE A 226 5.54 -6.23 26.44
C ILE A 226 6.46 -7.34 25.95
N LEU A 227 7.36 -7.04 25.04
CA LEU A 227 8.22 -8.05 24.40
C LEU A 227 9.38 -8.49 25.27
N LEU A 228 10.00 -7.55 26.05
CA LEU A 228 11.19 -7.85 26.83
C LEU A 228 10.89 -8.33 28.25
N ASP A 229 9.75 -7.92 28.86
CA ASP A 229 9.43 -8.27 30.25
C ASP A 229 8.28 -9.29 30.34
N ARG A 230 7.11 -8.97 29.73
CA ARG A 230 5.89 -9.81 29.84
C ARG A 230 6.06 -11.17 29.15
N PHE A 231 6.75 -11.21 28.00
CA PHE A 231 6.97 -12.42 27.21
C PHE A 231 8.44 -12.85 27.12
N LYS A 232 9.27 -12.50 28.10
CA LYS A 232 10.70 -12.83 28.17
C LYS A 232 10.99 -14.35 28.02
N ASP A 233 10.07 -15.21 28.45
CA ASP A 233 10.23 -16.64 28.36
C ASP A 233 9.87 -17.20 26.97
N GLN A 234 9.05 -16.49 26.19
CA GLN A 234 8.61 -16.84 24.86
C GLN A 234 9.37 -16.11 23.74
N ILE A 235 10.04 -15.02 24.05
CA ILE A 235 10.74 -14.17 23.06
C ILE A 235 12.23 -14.08 23.38
N THR A 236 13.05 -14.28 22.36
CA THR A 236 14.43 -13.79 22.30
C THR A 236 14.41 -12.62 21.31
N TYR A 237 14.67 -11.41 21.81
CA TYR A 237 14.61 -10.19 20.99
C TYR A 237 16.02 -9.64 20.76
N LEU A 238 16.40 -9.53 19.48
CA LEU A 238 17.69 -9.03 19.03
C LEU A 238 17.45 -7.67 18.35
N ASP A 239 17.55 -6.61 19.14
CA ASP A 239 17.46 -5.24 18.65
C ASP A 239 18.78 -4.79 18.01
N HIS A 240 18.69 -3.85 17.05
CA HIS A 240 19.83 -3.39 16.27
C HIS A 240 20.59 -4.50 15.52
N ALA A 241 19.96 -5.69 15.35
CA ALA A 241 20.52 -6.82 14.63
C ALA A 241 19.96 -6.89 13.21
N GLN A 242 20.83 -6.97 12.22
CA GLN A 242 20.43 -7.01 10.82
C GLN A 242 20.74 -8.37 10.20
N VAL A 243 19.73 -8.99 9.57
CA VAL A 243 19.94 -10.16 8.73
C VAL A 243 20.78 -9.76 7.52
N ARG A 244 21.87 -10.50 7.29
CA ARG A 244 22.81 -10.31 6.17
C ARG A 244 22.67 -11.40 5.11
N ARG A 245 22.29 -12.61 5.53
CA ARG A 245 22.13 -13.75 4.65
C ARG A 245 21.05 -14.69 5.17
N ILE A 246 20.33 -15.33 4.26
CA ILE A 246 19.38 -16.42 4.55
C ILE A 246 19.79 -17.67 3.78
N ASP A 247 19.89 -18.78 4.48
CA ASP A 247 20.04 -20.11 3.90
C ASP A 247 18.76 -20.93 4.16
N PRO A 248 17.87 -21.09 3.15
CA PRO A 248 16.61 -21.80 3.31
C PRO A 248 16.79 -23.31 3.50
N VAL A 249 17.92 -23.88 3.05
CA VAL A 249 18.20 -25.32 3.14
C VAL A 249 18.68 -25.68 4.55
N ARG A 250 19.64 -24.89 5.06
CA ARG A 250 20.16 -25.05 6.42
C ARG A 250 19.25 -24.45 7.48
N LYS A 251 18.21 -23.72 7.07
CA LYS A 251 17.32 -22.97 7.95
C LYS A 251 18.09 -22.04 8.90
N THR A 252 18.94 -21.21 8.33
CA THR A 252 19.82 -20.32 9.07
C THR A 252 19.70 -18.91 8.56
N ALA A 253 19.54 -17.94 9.47
CA ALA A 253 19.66 -16.53 9.23
C ALA A 253 20.99 -16.02 9.84
N SER A 254 21.91 -15.57 9.00
CA SER A 254 23.14 -14.94 9.45
C SER A 254 22.92 -13.45 9.68
N THR A 255 23.22 -12.98 10.88
CA THR A 255 23.20 -11.56 11.21
C THR A 255 24.62 -10.99 11.25
N ASP A 256 24.77 -9.73 11.59
CA ASP A 256 26.06 -9.09 11.90
C ASP A 256 26.63 -9.49 13.28
N ILE A 257 25.85 -10.27 14.05
CA ILE A 257 26.24 -10.70 15.39
C ILE A 257 26.46 -12.22 15.42
N ASP A 258 25.49 -13.02 14.93
CA ASP A 258 25.49 -14.47 15.08
C ASP A 258 24.62 -15.16 13.99
N ASP A 259 24.78 -16.48 13.88
CA ASP A 259 23.95 -17.34 13.05
C ASP A 259 22.74 -17.87 13.86
N ILE A 260 21.54 -17.63 13.36
CA ILE A 260 20.28 -18.04 14.00
C ILE A 260 19.68 -19.21 13.24
N HIS A 261 19.60 -20.37 13.90
CA HIS A 261 18.88 -21.51 13.36
C HIS A 261 17.40 -21.41 13.70
N PHE A 262 16.54 -21.83 12.77
CA PHE A 262 15.09 -21.78 12.97
C PHE A 262 14.41 -23.09 12.52
N ALA A 263 13.35 -23.48 13.22
CA ALA A 263 12.48 -24.57 12.79
C ALA A 263 11.49 -24.07 11.72
N GLU A 264 10.94 -22.87 11.91
CA GLU A 264 10.03 -22.17 11.01
C GLU A 264 10.37 -20.67 11.01
N ALA A 265 9.97 -19.92 9.96
CA ALA A 265 10.26 -18.49 9.87
C ALA A 265 9.13 -17.67 9.26
N LEU A 266 9.03 -16.41 9.71
CA LEU A 266 8.25 -15.34 9.11
C LEU A 266 9.23 -14.29 8.58
N LEU A 267 9.67 -14.47 7.36
CA LEU A 267 10.67 -13.61 6.75
C LEU A 267 10.02 -12.35 6.16
N CYS A 268 10.49 -11.21 6.59
CA CYS A 268 10.12 -9.89 6.09
C CYS A 268 11.39 -9.17 5.62
N PRO A 269 11.78 -9.32 4.35
CA PRO A 269 12.97 -8.68 3.80
C PRO A 269 12.90 -7.15 3.82
N PRO A 270 14.02 -6.44 3.64
CA PRO A 270 14.03 -5.03 3.36
C PRO A 270 13.05 -4.67 2.24
N GLN A 271 12.48 -3.49 2.30
CA GLN A 271 11.43 -3.06 1.38
C GLN A 271 11.88 -1.86 0.57
N GLN A 272 11.39 -1.78 -0.66
CA GLN A 272 11.62 -0.67 -1.58
C GLN A 272 10.35 -0.42 -2.40
N ALA A 273 10.29 0.70 -3.11
CA ALA A 273 9.25 0.95 -4.11
C ALA A 273 9.22 -0.16 -5.16
N ALA A 274 8.03 -0.52 -5.64
CA ALA A 274 7.82 -1.59 -6.60
C ALA A 274 8.64 -1.41 -7.89
N ASP A 275 8.98 -2.52 -8.54
CA ASP A 275 9.85 -2.58 -9.74
C ASP A 275 9.47 -1.62 -10.86
N LEU A 276 8.18 -1.40 -11.06
CA LEU A 276 7.66 -0.50 -12.08
C LEU A 276 8.22 0.93 -11.95
N LEU A 277 8.43 1.42 -10.72
CA LEU A 277 8.98 2.77 -10.48
C LEU A 277 10.47 2.84 -10.81
N TRP A 278 11.20 1.75 -10.60
CA TRP A 278 12.60 1.62 -11.02
C TRP A 278 12.71 1.62 -12.55
N GLN A 279 11.89 0.83 -13.21
CA GLN A 279 11.84 0.74 -14.68
C GLN A 279 11.44 2.07 -15.33
N ALA A 280 10.53 2.82 -14.71
CA ALA A 280 10.07 4.11 -15.21
C ALA A 280 11.00 5.28 -14.88
N GLY A 281 12.12 5.05 -14.16
CA GLY A 281 13.05 6.11 -13.75
C GLY A 281 12.43 7.12 -12.79
N LEU A 282 11.56 6.63 -11.86
CA LEU A 282 10.82 7.46 -10.91
C LEU A 282 11.34 7.31 -9.47
N ILE A 283 12.45 6.61 -9.29
CA ILE A 283 13.12 6.52 -7.98
C ILE A 283 13.92 7.79 -7.72
N ARG A 284 13.74 8.36 -6.53
CA ARG A 284 14.47 9.54 -6.10
C ARG A 284 15.96 9.21 -5.93
N ALA A 285 16.82 10.08 -6.42
CA ALA A 285 18.23 10.06 -6.09
C ALA A 285 18.49 10.76 -4.75
N GLU A 286 19.38 10.21 -3.94
CA GLU A 286 19.97 10.84 -2.76
C GLU A 286 21.18 11.71 -3.16
N ASP A 287 21.74 12.40 -2.18
CA ASP A 287 22.98 13.14 -2.37
C ASP A 287 24.09 12.19 -2.84
N GLY A 288 24.79 12.57 -3.90
CA GLY A 288 25.76 11.72 -4.57
C GLY A 288 25.20 10.81 -5.65
N GLY A 289 23.89 10.93 -6.00
CA GLY A 289 23.26 10.23 -7.13
C GLY A 289 22.85 8.79 -6.86
N LYS A 290 23.03 8.27 -5.65
CA LYS A 290 22.61 6.92 -5.27
C LYS A 290 21.07 6.84 -5.20
N PRO A 291 20.44 5.77 -5.74
CA PRO A 291 18.99 5.59 -5.60
C PRO A 291 18.58 5.41 -4.13
N SER A 292 17.55 6.15 -3.71
CA SER A 292 16.99 6.03 -2.34
C SER A 292 16.22 4.74 -2.10
N GLY A 293 15.84 4.01 -3.16
CA GLY A 293 14.91 2.89 -3.09
C GLY A 293 13.43 3.30 -3.12
N TRP A 294 13.11 4.59 -3.08
CA TRP A 294 11.76 5.12 -2.96
C TRP A 294 11.45 6.16 -4.03
N ALA A 295 10.16 6.36 -4.32
CA ALA A 295 9.73 7.27 -5.37
C ALA A 295 10.04 8.74 -5.05
N GLY A 296 10.26 9.53 -6.10
CA GLY A 296 10.36 10.99 -6.05
C GLY A 296 9.00 11.64 -6.33
N GLN A 297 8.34 12.15 -5.29
CA GLN A 297 7.06 12.85 -5.39
C GLN A 297 7.00 14.05 -4.45
N GLY A 298 6.10 14.98 -4.77
CA GLY A 298 5.79 16.09 -3.88
C GLY A 298 5.18 15.63 -2.56
N ALA A 299 5.43 16.38 -1.51
CA ALA A 299 4.99 16.03 -0.16
C ALA A 299 3.47 16.18 0.03
N ILE A 300 2.84 17.15 -0.64
CA ILE A 300 1.43 17.51 -0.47
C ILE A 300 0.60 17.12 -1.69
N ASP A 301 1.14 17.37 -2.88
CA ASP A 301 0.45 17.16 -4.14
C ASP A 301 0.66 15.77 -4.74
N PHE A 302 1.61 14.99 -4.22
CA PHE A 302 1.96 13.64 -4.68
C PHE A 302 2.35 13.57 -6.16
N ARG A 303 2.63 14.71 -6.80
CA ARG A 303 3.11 14.75 -8.18
C ARG A 303 4.54 14.21 -8.26
N SER A 304 4.81 13.47 -9.31
CA SER A 304 6.17 13.08 -9.63
C SER A 304 7.04 14.34 -9.83
N THR A 305 8.24 14.31 -9.30
CA THR A 305 9.20 15.41 -9.49
C THR A 305 9.62 15.62 -10.95
N GLY A 306 9.35 14.65 -11.82
CA GLY A 306 9.74 14.69 -13.23
C GLY A 306 8.62 14.79 -14.25
N ASP A 307 7.34 14.74 -13.86
CA ASP A 307 6.18 14.88 -14.77
C ASP A 307 4.92 15.33 -14.01
N GLN A 308 4.40 16.48 -14.38
CA GLN A 308 3.22 17.07 -13.73
C GLN A 308 1.90 16.32 -13.97
N ARG A 309 1.84 15.42 -14.94
CA ARG A 309 0.68 14.57 -15.21
C ARG A 309 0.69 13.27 -14.37
N VAL A 310 1.80 12.98 -13.70
CA VAL A 310 2.03 11.73 -12.99
C VAL A 310 1.97 11.96 -11.49
N PHE A 311 1.13 11.19 -10.80
CA PHE A 311 1.01 11.15 -9.35
C PHE A 311 1.50 9.81 -8.82
N ILE A 312 2.23 9.83 -7.70
CA ILE A 312 2.72 8.60 -7.04
C ILE A 312 2.19 8.58 -5.62
N ILE A 313 1.48 7.50 -5.24
CA ILE A 313 0.80 7.40 -3.96
C ILE A 313 1.02 6.02 -3.28
N GLY A 314 0.67 5.97 -2.00
CA GLY A 314 0.76 4.76 -1.19
C GLY A 314 2.19 4.45 -0.73
N ASP A 315 2.43 3.18 -0.47
CA ASP A 315 3.67 2.73 0.18
C ASP A 315 4.95 2.96 -0.65
N ALA A 316 4.81 3.19 -1.95
CA ALA A 316 5.93 3.50 -2.84
C ALA A 316 6.55 4.88 -2.62
N CYS A 317 5.81 5.81 -1.99
CA CYS A 317 6.25 7.19 -1.75
C CYS A 317 7.55 7.27 -0.95
N GLY A 318 8.41 8.21 -1.35
CA GLY A 318 9.67 8.48 -0.69
C GLY A 318 9.60 9.58 0.37
N LEU A 319 10.72 10.28 0.53
CA LEU A 319 10.90 11.34 1.53
C LEU A 319 9.93 12.50 1.29
N VAL A 320 9.26 12.94 2.35
CA VAL A 320 8.33 14.08 2.36
C VAL A 320 8.78 15.21 3.27
N SER A 321 9.56 14.91 4.30
CA SER A 321 10.05 15.90 5.25
C SER A 321 11.41 15.50 5.82
N PRO A 322 12.37 16.42 5.93
CA PRO A 322 13.62 16.14 6.61
C PRO A 322 13.45 15.91 8.11
N GLN A 323 12.32 16.32 8.71
CA GLN A 323 12.07 16.19 10.14
C GLN A 323 11.53 14.81 10.53
N PHE A 324 10.58 14.24 9.74
CA PHE A 324 9.96 12.95 10.07
C PHE A 324 10.14 11.89 8.98
N GLY A 325 10.85 12.19 7.90
CA GLY A 325 11.13 11.27 6.81
C GLY A 325 9.95 11.09 5.86
N GLN A 326 9.37 9.91 5.84
CA GLN A 326 8.29 9.49 4.94
C GLN A 326 6.94 9.45 5.68
N TYR A 327 5.85 9.51 4.91
CA TYR A 327 4.55 9.15 5.47
C TYR A 327 4.56 7.69 5.92
N PRO A 328 3.85 7.34 7.03
CA PRO A 328 3.69 5.95 7.44
C PRO A 328 3.11 5.11 6.29
N LYS A 329 3.76 4.00 5.97
CA LYS A 329 3.33 3.10 4.89
C LYS A 329 2.19 2.22 5.39
N THR A 330 0.97 2.76 5.36
CA THR A 330 -0.24 2.06 5.85
C THR A 330 -1.39 2.17 4.86
N GLY A 331 -2.33 1.23 4.93
CA GLY A 331 -3.53 1.25 4.09
C GLY A 331 -4.36 2.53 4.25
N HIS A 332 -4.49 3.04 5.48
CA HIS A 332 -5.25 4.27 5.75
C HIS A 332 -4.57 5.50 5.12
N VAL A 333 -3.25 5.65 5.27
CA VAL A 333 -2.48 6.71 4.61
C VAL A 333 -2.61 6.62 3.09
N ALA A 334 -2.43 5.42 2.52
CA ALA A 334 -2.56 5.22 1.08
C ALA A 334 -3.97 5.58 0.56
N ASN A 335 -5.03 5.22 1.31
CA ASN A 335 -6.40 5.60 0.99
C ASN A 335 -6.57 7.13 0.97
N ARG A 336 -6.06 7.84 1.98
CA ARG A 336 -6.12 9.31 2.05
C ARG A 336 -5.32 10.00 0.94
N MET A 337 -4.19 9.43 0.54
CA MET A 337 -3.45 9.90 -0.64
C MET A 337 -4.28 9.74 -1.92
N GLY A 338 -5.00 8.62 -2.06
CA GLY A 338 -5.92 8.40 -3.18
C GLY A 338 -7.02 9.47 -3.28
N LEU A 339 -7.64 9.83 -2.14
CA LEU A 339 -8.61 10.92 -2.07
C LEU A 339 -7.98 12.28 -2.42
N ALA A 340 -6.77 12.55 -1.90
CA ALA A 340 -6.06 13.82 -2.16
C ALA A 340 -5.80 14.01 -3.65
N VAL A 341 -5.27 12.98 -4.32
CA VAL A 341 -4.99 13.01 -5.76
C VAL A 341 -6.28 13.07 -6.59
N ALA A 342 -7.32 12.36 -6.18
CA ALA A 342 -8.62 12.42 -6.85
C ALA A 342 -9.19 13.86 -6.84
N ARG A 343 -9.08 14.60 -5.73
CA ARG A 343 -9.50 16.00 -5.63
C ARG A 343 -8.69 16.92 -6.53
N GLN A 344 -7.37 16.71 -6.60
CA GLN A 344 -6.50 17.54 -7.46
C GLN A 344 -6.83 17.32 -8.94
N ILE A 345 -6.91 16.07 -9.39
CA ILE A 345 -7.27 15.74 -10.77
C ILE A 345 -8.67 16.25 -11.10
N ALA A 346 -9.64 16.09 -10.19
CA ALA A 346 -10.99 16.60 -10.39
C ALA A 346 -11.00 18.14 -10.50
N ALA A 347 -10.22 18.85 -9.70
CA ALA A 347 -10.09 20.31 -9.80
C ALA A 347 -9.59 20.74 -11.18
N GLU A 348 -8.55 20.10 -11.69
CA GLU A 348 -8.02 20.37 -13.04
C GLU A 348 -8.98 19.96 -14.14
N ALA A 349 -9.74 18.90 -13.93
CA ALA A 349 -10.67 18.39 -14.92
C ALA A 349 -11.95 19.24 -15.01
N THR A 350 -12.46 19.76 -13.90
CA THR A 350 -13.75 20.45 -13.84
C THR A 350 -13.64 21.96 -13.66
N GLY A 351 -12.47 22.47 -13.27
CA GLY A 351 -12.29 23.86 -12.84
C GLY A 351 -12.86 24.16 -11.44
N GLN A 352 -13.42 23.17 -10.74
CA GLN A 352 -13.96 23.32 -9.41
C GLN A 352 -12.86 23.16 -8.35
N ALA A 353 -12.75 24.10 -7.41
CA ALA A 353 -11.80 23.99 -6.32
C ALA A 353 -12.26 22.96 -5.27
N PHE A 354 -11.34 22.14 -4.81
CA PHE A 354 -11.54 21.20 -3.70
C PHE A 354 -10.54 21.51 -2.57
N PRO A 355 -10.95 21.43 -1.31
CA PRO A 355 -10.03 21.61 -0.19
C PRO A 355 -8.89 20.57 -0.26
N PRO A 356 -7.63 20.96 0.01
CA PRO A 356 -6.52 20.03 0.08
C PRO A 356 -6.74 18.99 1.20
N VAL A 357 -6.26 17.77 0.99
CA VAL A 357 -6.31 16.68 1.96
C VAL A 357 -4.91 16.23 2.26
N LEU A 358 -4.52 16.26 3.52
CA LEU A 358 -3.31 15.60 4.00
C LEU A 358 -3.64 14.17 4.44
N PRO A 359 -2.70 13.22 4.34
CA PRO A 359 -2.97 11.80 4.56
C PRO A 359 -2.96 11.45 6.05
N GLU A 360 -3.77 12.14 6.83
CA GLU A 360 -4.00 11.83 8.24
C GLU A 360 -4.47 10.39 8.42
N SER A 361 -4.07 9.76 9.50
CA SER A 361 -4.39 8.36 9.72
C SER A 361 -4.62 8.00 11.18
N VAL A 362 -5.42 6.97 11.37
CA VAL A 362 -5.60 6.28 12.64
C VAL A 362 -5.17 4.84 12.44
N CYS A 363 -4.48 4.29 13.43
CA CYS A 363 -4.13 2.88 13.49
C CYS A 363 -4.49 2.32 14.86
N HIS A 364 -5.01 1.10 14.90
CA HIS A 364 -5.23 0.33 16.13
C HIS A 364 -4.35 -0.91 16.10
N VAL A 365 -3.62 -1.15 17.19
CA VAL A 365 -2.80 -2.35 17.38
C VAL A 365 -3.07 -2.93 18.76
N LEU A 366 -3.06 -4.25 18.89
CA LEU A 366 -3.17 -4.90 20.18
C LEU A 366 -1.88 -4.72 21.00
N SER A 367 -2.05 -4.46 22.29
CA SER A 367 -0.99 -4.44 23.29
C SER A 367 -1.16 -5.55 24.35
N SER A 368 -2.31 -6.18 24.42
CA SER A 368 -2.62 -7.38 25.20
C SER A 368 -3.80 -8.12 24.59
N VAL A 369 -3.86 -9.42 24.81
CA VAL A 369 -4.98 -10.27 24.39
C VAL A 369 -5.94 -10.52 25.55
N ASP A 370 -5.41 -10.77 26.74
CA ASP A 370 -6.18 -11.03 27.94
C ASP A 370 -5.55 -10.32 29.15
N PRO A 371 -6.23 -9.28 29.69
CA PRO A 371 -7.39 -8.59 29.12
C PRO A 371 -7.06 -7.97 27.74
N ALA A 372 -8.09 -7.76 26.90
CA ALA A 372 -7.93 -7.16 25.60
C ALA A 372 -7.60 -5.66 25.72
N GLU A 373 -6.39 -5.29 25.29
CA GLU A 373 -5.91 -3.90 25.30
C GLU A 373 -5.39 -3.53 23.91
N SER A 374 -5.53 -2.25 23.56
CA SER A 374 -4.96 -1.72 22.32
C SER A 374 -4.24 -0.40 22.52
N ILE A 375 -3.42 -0.05 21.51
CA ILE A 375 -2.85 1.27 21.33
C ILE A 375 -3.48 1.87 20.09
N ARG A 376 -4.12 3.01 20.23
CA ARG A 376 -4.55 3.85 19.12
C ARG A 376 -3.44 4.84 18.79
N ILE A 377 -3.09 4.93 17.52
CA ILE A 377 -2.07 5.84 16.99
C ILE A 377 -2.76 6.78 16.02
N ASP A 378 -2.88 8.04 16.40
CA ASP A 378 -3.39 9.12 15.54
C ASP A 378 -2.20 9.88 14.95
N THR A 379 -2.18 10.02 13.64
CA THR A 379 -1.16 10.80 12.93
C THR A 379 -1.83 11.89 12.12
N SER A 380 -1.47 13.14 12.39
CA SER A 380 -1.97 14.31 11.67
C SER A 380 -0.81 15.17 11.14
N TYR A 381 -1.12 15.99 10.17
CA TYR A 381 -0.14 16.85 9.49
C TYR A 381 -0.65 18.26 9.38
N ARG A 382 0.28 19.22 9.36
CA ARG A 382 -0.01 20.62 9.11
C ARG A 382 1.03 21.16 8.13
N ASP A 383 0.55 21.78 7.04
CA ASP A 383 1.38 22.58 6.14
C ASP A 383 1.76 23.89 6.85
N ARG A 384 3.06 24.18 6.87
CA ARG A 384 3.57 25.44 7.42
C ARG A 384 3.46 26.62 6.46
N GLY A 385 3.21 26.35 5.18
CA GLY A 385 3.19 27.35 4.11
C GLY A 385 4.57 27.73 3.56
N ASP A 386 5.65 27.16 4.09
CA ASP A 386 7.03 27.38 3.65
C ASP A 386 7.63 26.14 2.94
N GLY A 387 6.77 25.19 2.53
CA GLY A 387 7.15 23.92 1.91
C GLY A 387 7.47 22.81 2.90
N PHE A 388 7.33 23.05 4.20
CA PHE A 388 7.53 22.03 5.23
C PHE A 388 6.22 21.58 5.85
N LEU A 389 6.14 20.27 6.07
CA LEU A 389 5.06 19.64 6.83
C LEU A 389 5.51 19.40 8.27
N LEU A 390 4.62 19.68 9.21
CA LEU A 390 4.73 19.25 10.59
C LEU A 390 3.90 17.99 10.78
N GLN A 391 4.46 17.01 11.49
CA GLN A 391 3.77 15.79 11.87
C GLN A 391 3.47 15.83 13.38
N ASN A 392 2.26 15.43 13.76
CA ASN A 392 1.89 15.17 15.14
C ASN A 392 1.45 13.71 15.25
N VAL A 393 2.08 12.95 16.15
CA VAL A 393 1.74 11.55 16.44
C VAL A 393 1.31 11.45 17.88
N LYS A 394 0.06 11.04 18.11
CA LYS A 394 -0.51 10.81 19.43
C LYS A 394 -0.77 9.32 19.60
N GLN A 395 -0.25 8.74 20.68
CA GLN A 395 -0.54 7.36 21.08
C GLN A 395 -1.42 7.36 22.32
N THR A 396 -2.51 6.60 22.28
CA THR A 396 -3.45 6.47 23.39
C THR A 396 -3.67 4.99 23.68
N ARG A 397 -3.34 4.56 24.91
CA ARG A 397 -3.62 3.18 25.35
C ARG A 397 -5.09 3.06 25.72
N ASN A 398 -5.73 2.01 25.22
CA ASN A 398 -7.07 1.59 25.63
C ASN A 398 -6.95 0.27 26.40
N PRO A 399 -7.09 0.28 27.72
CA PRO A 399 -7.00 -0.93 28.56
C PRO A 399 -8.25 -1.83 28.51
N ASN A 400 -9.32 -1.37 27.85
CA ASN A 400 -10.60 -2.08 27.76
C ASN A 400 -11.10 -2.01 26.31
N LEU A 401 -10.43 -2.73 25.42
CA LEU A 401 -10.83 -2.77 24.00
C LEU A 401 -12.19 -3.44 23.84
N ALA A 402 -13.17 -2.71 23.33
CA ALA A 402 -14.54 -3.17 23.12
C ALA A 402 -14.96 -3.23 21.64
N GLY A 403 -13.99 -3.35 20.72
CA GLY A 403 -14.25 -3.49 19.29
C GLY A 403 -14.05 -2.21 18.45
N GLU A 404 -13.50 -1.15 19.03
CA GLU A 404 -13.24 0.12 18.32
C GLU A 404 -12.33 -0.06 17.12
N ASP A 405 -11.44 -1.01 17.16
CA ASP A 405 -10.54 -1.38 16.08
C ASP A 405 -11.25 -2.08 14.91
N ALA A 406 -12.26 -2.90 15.21
CA ALA A 406 -13.12 -3.50 14.18
C ALA A 406 -13.99 -2.42 13.50
N VAL A 407 -14.55 -1.49 14.27
CA VAL A 407 -15.29 -0.34 13.76
C VAL A 407 -14.41 0.54 12.87
N TRP A 408 -13.17 0.77 13.29
CA TRP A 408 -12.18 1.50 12.50
C TRP A 408 -11.88 0.79 11.17
N ALA A 409 -11.61 -0.52 11.19
CA ALA A 409 -11.34 -1.29 9.97
C ALA A 409 -12.54 -1.25 9.00
N GLU A 410 -13.75 -1.43 9.52
CA GLU A 410 -14.97 -1.34 8.74
C GLU A 410 -15.20 0.05 8.14
N SER A 411 -14.87 1.12 8.86
CA SER A 411 -14.99 2.49 8.34
C SER A 411 -14.11 2.74 7.13
N MET A 412 -12.91 2.15 7.11
CA MET A 412 -12.03 2.24 5.95
C MET A 412 -12.59 1.46 4.74
N TYR A 413 -13.20 0.29 4.95
CA TYR A 413 -13.80 -0.49 3.87
C TYR A 413 -15.01 0.20 3.25
N ARG A 414 -15.82 0.90 4.04
CA ARG A 414 -16.96 1.68 3.53
C ARG A 414 -16.55 2.80 2.60
N ASP A 415 -15.36 3.35 2.76
CA ASP A 415 -14.91 4.45 1.92
C ASP A 415 -14.76 4.06 0.43
N PHE A 416 -14.36 2.82 0.11
CA PHE A 416 -14.04 2.46 -1.28
C PHE A 416 -14.42 1.03 -1.70
N LEU A 417 -14.81 0.15 -0.78
CA LEU A 417 -15.20 -1.23 -1.07
C LEU A 417 -16.69 -1.48 -0.90
N ARG A 418 -17.31 -0.83 0.05
CA ARG A 418 -18.72 -1.06 0.41
C ARG A 418 -19.55 0.21 0.22
N PRO A 419 -20.88 0.08 -0.06
CA PRO A 419 -21.81 1.21 -0.14
C PRO A 419 -22.03 1.86 1.24
#